data_afc12c39f0e87116429a5a9edd9f8ae3
#
_entry.id   afc12c39f0e87116429a5a9edd9f8ae3
#
_cell.length_a   1.000
_cell.length_b   1.000
_cell.length_c   1.000
_cell.angle_alpha   90.00
_cell.angle_beta   90.00
_cell.angle_gamma   90.00
#
_symmetry.space_group_name_H-M   'P 1'
#
loop_
_entity.id
_entity.type
_entity.pdbx_description
1 polymer ?
#
loop_
_entity_poly.entity_id
_entity_poly.type
_entity_poly.pdbx_seq_one_letter_code
_entity_poly.pdbx_strand_id
1 'polypeptide(L)'
;MNLFQKLTSLTRRVLIVLALVGMLGISFSAPAYAATPARFVFEDISASGQFVIELTDESKIQEARNILNGTQKDKTHVLGKIIKRPAPYNSKWSYQLDPASISFFMVAIEVCDASISYVEDHLDEAGGAFLPGAYWCPWNSRLVKEIQ
;
A
#
# COMPACT_ATOMS: atom_id res chain seq x y z
N MET A 1 10.95 46.95 51.84
CA MET A 1 10.86 46.14 50.59
C MET A 1 9.77 46.82 49.76
N ASN A 2 10.19 47.59 48.76
CA ASN A 2 9.37 48.57 48.07
C ASN A 2 8.28 47.92 47.18
N LEU A 3 7.11 48.54 47.15
CA LEU A 3 5.93 48.18 46.38
C LEU A 3 6.27 47.91 44.88
N PHE A 4 7.24 48.63 44.36
CA PHE A 4 7.79 48.48 42.99
C PHE A 4 8.42 47.11 42.72
N GLN A 5 9.13 46.50 43.68
CA GLN A 5 9.75 45.17 43.49
C GLN A 5 8.67 44.07 43.50
N LYS A 6 7.55 44.23 44.17
CA LYS A 6 6.46 43.25 44.13
C LYS A 6 5.70 43.28 42.78
N LEU A 7 5.52 44.48 42.20
CA LEU A 7 4.83 44.59 40.90
C LEU A 7 5.64 43.95 39.76
N THR A 8 6.97 44.14 39.73
CA THR A 8 7.83 43.57 38.69
C THR A 8 7.92 42.03 38.75
N SER A 9 7.80 41.47 39.96
CA SER A 9 7.81 40.00 40.10
C SER A 9 6.49 39.33 39.68
N LEU A 10 5.35 40.04 39.86
CA LEU A 10 4.04 39.53 39.44
C LEU A 10 3.88 39.55 37.92
N THR A 11 4.28 40.66 37.28
CA THR A 11 4.23 40.76 35.80
C THR A 11 5.14 39.76 35.12
N ARG A 12 6.33 39.49 35.71
CA ARG A 12 7.26 38.49 35.18
C ARG A 12 6.73 37.05 35.31
N ARG A 13 6.00 36.72 36.37
CA ARG A 13 5.36 35.43 36.59
C ARG A 13 4.16 35.21 35.67
N VAL A 14 3.35 36.25 35.43
CA VAL A 14 2.21 36.18 34.49
C VAL A 14 2.67 36.03 33.06
N LEU A 15 3.75 36.69 32.63
CA LEU A 15 4.33 36.56 31.30
C LEU A 15 4.92 35.15 31.06
N ILE A 16 5.52 34.53 32.09
CA ILE A 16 6.08 33.14 31.95
C ILE A 16 4.94 32.11 31.85
N VAL A 17 3.82 32.31 32.59
CA VAL A 17 2.67 31.40 32.50
C VAL A 17 1.96 31.52 31.16
N LEU A 18 1.84 32.72 30.59
CA LEU A 18 1.27 32.95 29.25
C LEU A 18 2.15 32.37 28.13
N ALA A 19 3.49 32.37 28.29
CA ALA A 19 4.39 31.79 27.34
C ALA A 19 4.37 30.23 27.33
N LEU A 20 4.05 29.61 28.49
CA LEU A 20 3.95 28.16 28.62
C LEU A 20 2.62 27.58 28.09
N VAL A 21 1.54 28.37 28.09
CA VAL A 21 0.23 27.95 27.55
C VAL A 21 0.20 28.03 26.02
N GLY A 22 1.08 28.82 25.38
CA GLY A 22 1.16 28.99 23.94
C GLY A 22 1.83 27.85 23.18
N MET A 23 2.40 26.84 23.86
CA MET A 23 3.11 25.69 23.23
C MET A 23 2.32 24.37 23.24
N LEU A 24 1.04 24.39 23.65
CA LEU A 24 0.16 23.26 23.30
C LEU A 24 -0.18 23.38 21.81
N GLY A 25 0.73 22.91 20.97
CA GLY A 25 0.49 22.76 19.54
C GLY A 25 -0.71 21.85 19.36
N ILE A 26 -1.86 22.43 18.99
CA ILE A 26 -3.00 21.68 18.51
C ILE A 26 -2.56 21.06 17.19
N SER A 27 -2.10 19.81 17.24
CA SER A 27 -1.87 19.02 16.04
C SER A 27 -3.24 18.78 15.40
N PHE A 28 -3.63 19.61 14.44
CA PHE A 28 -4.72 19.29 13.54
C PHE A 28 -4.27 18.09 12.70
N SER A 29 -4.65 16.89 13.11
CA SER A 29 -4.62 15.74 12.19
C SER A 29 -5.65 16.04 11.12
N ALA A 30 -5.18 16.39 9.92
CA ALA A 30 -6.05 16.44 8.76
C ALA A 30 -6.71 15.05 8.62
N PRO A 31 -8.01 14.97 8.29
CA PRO A 31 -8.64 13.69 8.01
C PRO A 31 -7.87 13.03 6.87
N ALA A 32 -7.38 11.82 7.11
CA ALA A 32 -6.79 11.01 6.06
C ALA A 32 -7.91 10.69 5.07
N TYR A 33 -7.95 11.39 3.96
CA TYR A 33 -8.81 11.02 2.82
C TYR A 33 -8.34 9.65 2.34
N ALA A 34 -9.22 8.66 2.44
CA ALA A 34 -8.95 7.36 1.81
C ALA A 34 -8.76 7.62 0.30
N ALA A 35 -7.66 7.12 -0.24
CA ALA A 35 -7.41 7.24 -1.67
C ALA A 35 -8.56 6.58 -2.45
N THR A 36 -8.94 7.18 -3.57
CA THR A 36 -9.84 6.51 -4.50
C THR A 36 -9.13 5.27 -5.04
N PRO A 37 -9.74 4.08 -4.92
CA PRO A 37 -9.12 2.86 -5.43
C PRO A 37 -8.73 2.98 -6.90
N ALA A 38 -7.54 2.52 -7.25
CA ALA A 38 -7.05 2.46 -8.62
C ALA A 38 -6.77 1.01 -9.01
N ARG A 39 -7.03 0.66 -10.28
CA ARG A 39 -6.87 -0.68 -10.78
C ARG A 39 -5.78 -0.74 -11.83
N PHE A 40 -4.96 -1.77 -11.73
CA PHE A 40 -3.84 -1.98 -12.63
C PHE A 40 -3.89 -3.39 -13.20
N VAL A 41 -3.59 -3.49 -14.47
CA VAL A 41 -3.44 -4.78 -15.16
C VAL A 41 -1.99 -5.16 -15.16
N PHE A 42 -1.69 -6.40 -14.77
CA PHE A 42 -0.40 -7.02 -15.06
C PHE A 42 -0.56 -8.24 -15.94
N GLU A 43 0.51 -8.57 -16.63
CA GLU A 43 0.65 -9.77 -17.45
C GLU A 43 1.71 -10.68 -16.85
N ASP A 44 1.50 -11.97 -16.98
CA ASP A 44 2.53 -12.97 -16.83
C ASP A 44 3.16 -13.21 -18.20
N ILE A 45 4.43 -12.86 -18.36
CA ILE A 45 5.14 -12.92 -19.63
C ILE A 45 5.23 -14.37 -20.15
N SER A 46 5.20 -15.34 -19.27
CA SER A 46 5.39 -16.75 -19.64
C SER A 46 4.14 -17.46 -20.15
N ALA A 47 2.95 -16.91 -19.95
CA ALA A 47 1.79 -17.75 -20.14
C ALA A 47 0.45 -17.09 -20.39
N SER A 48 0.17 -16.11 -20.93
CA SER A 48 -1.20 -16.16 -21.39
C SER A 48 -2.30 -15.50 -20.56
N GLY A 49 -2.01 -14.68 -19.59
CA GLY A 49 -3.10 -14.08 -18.81
C GLY A 49 -2.83 -12.64 -18.39
N GLN A 50 -3.89 -11.88 -18.44
CA GLN A 50 -3.94 -10.60 -17.75
C GLN A 50 -4.66 -10.79 -16.42
N PHE A 51 -4.16 -10.14 -15.39
CA PHE A 51 -4.75 -10.14 -14.06
C PHE A 51 -4.88 -8.71 -13.56
N VAL A 52 -6.00 -8.38 -12.92
CA VAL A 52 -6.27 -7.06 -12.42
C VAL A 52 -6.04 -7.02 -10.91
N ILE A 53 -5.28 -6.04 -10.46
CA ILE A 53 -5.12 -5.71 -9.04
C ILE A 53 -5.80 -4.38 -8.73
N GLU A 54 -6.33 -4.26 -7.52
CA GLU A 54 -6.87 -3.02 -6.97
C GLU A 54 -5.97 -2.52 -5.85
N LEU A 55 -5.58 -1.26 -5.92
CA LEU A 55 -4.77 -0.58 -4.91
C LEU A 55 -5.62 0.48 -4.24
N THR A 56 -5.53 0.55 -2.90
CA THR A 56 -6.27 1.49 -2.07
C THR A 56 -5.36 2.45 -1.30
N ASP A 57 -4.07 2.17 -1.27
CA ASP A 57 -3.04 3.02 -0.67
C ASP A 57 -2.46 3.96 -1.72
N GLU A 58 -2.51 5.28 -1.45
CA GLU A 58 -2.03 6.31 -2.39
C GLU A 58 -0.55 6.13 -2.76
N SER A 59 0.28 5.73 -1.80
CA SER A 59 1.71 5.50 -2.05
C SER A 59 1.94 4.34 -3.02
N LYS A 60 1.14 3.28 -2.91
CA LYS A 60 1.17 2.12 -3.80
C LYS A 60 0.61 2.42 -5.18
N ILE A 61 -0.44 3.23 -5.25
CA ILE A 61 -0.99 3.73 -6.51
C ILE A 61 0.08 4.54 -7.25
N GLN A 62 0.76 5.44 -6.56
CA GLN A 62 1.82 6.24 -7.15
C GLN A 62 3.04 5.38 -7.55
N GLU A 63 3.41 4.38 -6.74
CA GLU A 63 4.46 3.41 -7.07
C GLU A 63 4.11 2.65 -8.37
N ALA A 64 2.88 2.15 -8.51
CA ALA A 64 2.42 1.48 -9.73
C ALA A 64 2.48 2.38 -10.97
N ARG A 65 2.08 3.65 -10.84
CA ARG A 65 2.20 4.65 -11.91
C ARG A 65 3.64 4.92 -12.31
N ASN A 66 4.54 4.97 -11.31
CA ASN A 66 5.98 5.12 -11.55
C ASN A 66 6.61 3.91 -12.27
N ILE A 67 6.11 2.70 -11.99
CA ILE A 67 6.48 1.50 -12.73
C ILE A 67 6.00 1.60 -14.19
N LEU A 68 4.74 1.97 -14.41
CA LEU A 68 4.16 2.08 -15.75
C LEU A 68 4.86 3.12 -16.62
N ASN A 69 5.24 4.27 -16.05
CA ASN A 69 5.92 5.33 -16.80
C ASN A 69 7.44 5.13 -16.89
N GLY A 70 8.00 4.05 -16.28
CA GLY A 70 9.41 3.72 -16.33
C GLY A 70 10.31 4.54 -15.40
N THR A 71 9.74 5.35 -14.50
CA THR A 71 10.52 6.08 -13.48
C THR A 71 11.02 5.13 -12.41
N GLN A 72 10.19 4.15 -11.99
CA GLN A 72 10.57 3.04 -11.14
C GLN A 72 10.99 1.86 -12.01
N LYS A 73 12.27 1.44 -11.91
CA LYS A 73 12.83 0.33 -12.69
C LYS A 73 13.16 -0.90 -11.84
N ASP A 74 13.35 -0.68 -10.56
CA ASP A 74 13.49 -1.74 -9.56
C ASP A 74 12.12 -2.09 -9.00
N LYS A 75 11.96 -3.28 -8.40
CA LYS A 75 10.71 -3.68 -7.75
C LYS A 75 9.49 -3.51 -8.66
N THR A 76 9.52 -4.13 -9.83
CA THR A 76 8.47 -4.01 -10.85
C THR A 76 7.50 -5.18 -10.88
N HIS A 77 7.80 -6.28 -10.16
CA HIS A 77 6.96 -7.46 -10.09
C HIS A 77 5.94 -7.34 -8.96
N VAL A 78 4.75 -7.91 -9.16
CA VAL A 78 3.64 -7.84 -8.21
C VAL A 78 3.78 -8.93 -7.15
N LEU A 79 3.56 -8.58 -5.88
CA LEU A 79 3.42 -9.51 -4.78
C LEU A 79 2.14 -9.17 -4.00
N GLY A 80 1.38 -10.19 -3.60
CA GLY A 80 0.20 -9.98 -2.77
C GLY A 80 -0.36 -11.29 -2.22
N LYS A 81 -1.29 -11.17 -1.29
CA LYS A 81 -1.98 -12.31 -0.67
C LYS A 81 -3.23 -12.65 -1.46
N ILE A 82 -3.39 -13.92 -1.81
CA ILE A 82 -4.57 -14.43 -2.50
C ILE A 82 -5.79 -14.43 -1.57
N ILE A 83 -6.90 -13.93 -2.10
CA ILE A 83 -8.25 -14.14 -1.58
C ILE A 83 -8.96 -15.07 -2.54
N LYS A 84 -9.37 -16.25 -2.07
CA LYS A 84 -10.01 -17.31 -2.88
C LYS A 84 -11.48 -16.98 -3.18
N ARG A 85 -11.70 -15.88 -3.86
CA ARG A 85 -13.01 -15.46 -4.39
C ARG A 85 -12.80 -14.50 -5.56
N PRO A 86 -13.70 -14.53 -6.56
CA PRO A 86 -13.59 -13.61 -7.68
C PRO A 86 -13.81 -12.16 -7.26
N ALA A 87 -13.28 -11.22 -8.06
CA ALA A 87 -13.60 -9.80 -7.99
C ALA A 87 -14.31 -9.36 -9.25
N PRO A 88 -15.27 -8.42 -9.20
CA PRO A 88 -15.99 -7.91 -10.38
C PRO A 88 -15.04 -7.38 -11.46
N TYR A 89 -13.94 -6.75 -11.04
CA TYR A 89 -12.92 -6.20 -11.94
C TYR A 89 -11.95 -7.26 -12.50
N ASN A 90 -12.01 -8.50 -11.99
CA ASN A 90 -11.13 -9.61 -12.37
C ASN A 90 -11.93 -10.89 -12.66
N SER A 91 -13.05 -10.74 -13.35
CA SER A 91 -14.08 -11.78 -13.55
C SER A 91 -13.62 -13.03 -14.30
N LYS A 92 -12.46 -12.99 -14.94
CA LYS A 92 -11.87 -14.16 -15.63
C LYS A 92 -11.30 -15.20 -14.63
N TRP A 93 -11.02 -14.79 -13.39
CA TRP A 93 -10.32 -15.57 -12.40
C TRP A 93 -11.18 -15.80 -11.16
N SER A 94 -11.05 -16.95 -10.53
CA SER A 94 -11.79 -17.32 -9.31
C SER A 94 -11.18 -16.71 -8.04
N TYR A 95 -10.11 -15.93 -8.18
CA TYR A 95 -9.39 -15.32 -7.07
C TYR A 95 -9.02 -13.85 -7.36
N GLN A 96 -8.60 -13.17 -6.32
CA GLN A 96 -8.11 -11.80 -6.35
C GLN A 96 -6.95 -11.65 -5.36
N LEU A 97 -6.22 -10.55 -5.42
CA LEU A 97 -5.27 -10.18 -4.36
C LEU A 97 -5.94 -9.26 -3.34
N ASP A 98 -5.57 -9.43 -2.08
CA ASP A 98 -5.95 -8.51 -1.00
C ASP A 98 -5.27 -7.16 -1.25
N PRO A 99 -6.03 -6.07 -1.50
CA PRO A 99 -5.48 -4.75 -1.77
C PRO A 99 -4.51 -4.24 -0.71
N ALA A 100 -4.75 -4.60 0.56
CA ALA A 100 -3.89 -4.19 1.68
C ALA A 100 -2.54 -4.90 1.72
N SER A 101 -2.40 -6.03 1.03
CA SER A 101 -1.20 -6.86 1.00
C SER A 101 -0.30 -6.60 -0.20
N ILE A 102 -0.79 -5.87 -1.21
CA ILE A 102 -0.09 -5.69 -2.47
C ILE A 102 1.16 -4.82 -2.28
N SER A 103 2.26 -5.30 -2.83
CA SER A 103 3.53 -4.59 -2.93
C SER A 103 4.25 -4.95 -4.22
N PHE A 104 5.34 -4.23 -4.50
CA PHE A 104 6.18 -4.51 -5.67
C PHE A 104 7.56 -4.97 -5.21
N PHE A 105 8.16 -5.91 -5.94
CA PHE A 105 9.43 -6.50 -5.60
C PHE A 105 10.36 -6.65 -6.82
N MET A 106 11.65 -6.82 -6.57
CA MET A 106 12.66 -7.16 -7.56
C MET A 106 13.12 -8.61 -7.40
N VAL A 107 13.27 -9.06 -6.15
CA VAL A 107 13.69 -10.43 -5.80
C VAL A 107 12.83 -10.90 -4.64
N ALA A 108 12.26 -12.10 -4.76
CA ALA A 108 11.47 -12.74 -3.72
C ALA A 108 11.92 -14.21 -3.55
N ILE A 109 11.29 -14.91 -2.60
CA ILE A 109 11.54 -16.34 -2.39
C ILE A 109 10.75 -17.12 -3.43
N GLU A 110 11.38 -18.09 -4.10
CA GLU A 110 10.76 -18.88 -5.19
C GLU A 110 9.48 -19.64 -4.80
N VAL A 111 9.28 -19.93 -3.51
CA VAL A 111 8.08 -20.64 -3.04
C VAL A 111 6.76 -19.87 -3.26
N CYS A 112 6.81 -18.61 -3.62
CA CYS A 112 5.64 -17.80 -3.95
C CYS A 112 5.45 -17.59 -5.47
N ASP A 113 6.34 -18.13 -6.31
CA ASP A 113 6.25 -18.00 -7.76
C ASP A 113 5.30 -19.02 -8.38
N ALA A 114 4.39 -18.56 -9.23
CA ALA A 114 3.52 -19.37 -10.06
C ALA A 114 2.93 -18.51 -11.17
N SER A 115 2.55 -19.12 -12.29
CA SER A 115 1.79 -18.42 -13.33
C SER A 115 0.34 -18.18 -12.91
N ILE A 116 -0.31 -17.20 -13.55
CA ILE A 116 -1.72 -16.85 -13.26
C ILE A 116 -2.63 -18.07 -13.41
N SER A 117 -2.47 -18.82 -14.52
CA SER A 117 -3.28 -20.02 -14.78
C SER A 117 -2.99 -21.15 -13.82
N TYR A 118 -1.72 -21.34 -13.43
CA TYR A 118 -1.37 -22.38 -12.47
C TYR A 118 -2.00 -22.13 -11.10
N VAL A 119 -2.07 -20.86 -10.67
CA VAL A 119 -2.77 -20.51 -9.42
C VAL A 119 -4.26 -20.82 -9.54
N GLU A 120 -4.90 -20.53 -10.67
CA GLU A 120 -6.32 -20.84 -10.90
C GLU A 120 -6.58 -22.35 -10.80
N ASP A 121 -5.73 -23.16 -11.43
CA ASP A 121 -5.88 -24.62 -11.46
C ASP A 121 -5.63 -25.28 -10.09
N HIS A 122 -4.87 -24.62 -9.19
CA HIS A 122 -4.47 -25.14 -7.88
C HIS A 122 -4.92 -24.22 -6.72
N LEU A 123 -6.00 -23.46 -6.92
CA LEU A 123 -6.43 -22.44 -5.98
C LEU A 123 -6.81 -23.00 -4.60
N ASP A 124 -7.33 -24.20 -4.54
CA ASP A 124 -7.66 -24.92 -3.31
C ASP A 124 -6.41 -25.23 -2.45
N GLU A 125 -5.28 -25.50 -3.08
CA GLU A 125 -4.00 -25.79 -2.42
C GLU A 125 -3.27 -24.53 -1.91
N ALA A 126 -3.58 -23.35 -2.47
CA ALA A 126 -2.92 -22.11 -2.10
C ALA A 126 -3.12 -21.79 -0.62
N GLY A 127 -2.03 -21.42 0.05
CA GLY A 127 -2.00 -21.16 1.50
C GLY A 127 -1.51 -22.32 2.34
N GLY A 128 -1.35 -23.51 1.73
CA GLY A 128 -0.74 -24.70 2.30
C GLY A 128 0.73 -24.83 1.91
N ALA A 129 1.09 -26.01 1.38
CA ALA A 129 2.43 -26.24 0.82
C ALA A 129 2.65 -25.46 -0.48
N PHE A 130 1.61 -25.32 -1.29
CA PHE A 130 1.58 -24.42 -2.43
C PHE A 130 1.25 -23.00 -1.98
N LEU A 131 2.08 -22.03 -2.34
CA LEU A 131 1.98 -20.61 -1.97
C LEU A 131 1.76 -20.42 -0.45
N PRO A 132 2.74 -20.70 0.41
CA PRO A 132 2.60 -20.65 1.85
C PRO A 132 2.03 -19.31 2.35
N GLY A 133 1.03 -19.38 3.23
CA GLY A 133 0.33 -18.19 3.73
C GLY A 133 -0.52 -17.48 2.68
N ALA A 134 -0.74 -18.13 1.52
CA ALA A 134 -1.42 -17.62 0.34
C ALA A 134 -0.71 -16.40 -0.31
N TYR A 135 0.59 -16.20 -0.06
CA TYR A 135 1.36 -15.18 -0.76
C TYR A 135 1.76 -15.66 -2.16
N TRP A 136 1.52 -14.80 -3.13
CA TRP A 136 1.82 -15.02 -4.53
C TRP A 136 2.68 -13.89 -5.07
N CYS A 137 3.76 -14.24 -5.76
CA CYS A 137 4.72 -13.30 -6.32
C CYS A 137 5.18 -13.75 -7.72
N PRO A 138 4.33 -13.63 -8.75
CA PRO A 138 4.70 -14.03 -10.09
C PRO A 138 5.92 -13.28 -10.60
N TRP A 139 7.06 -13.94 -10.70
CA TRP A 139 8.36 -13.35 -11.05
C TRP A 139 8.39 -12.78 -12.47
N ASN A 140 7.54 -13.30 -13.33
CA ASN A 140 7.40 -12.82 -14.70
C ASN A 140 6.28 -11.78 -14.86
N SER A 141 5.73 -11.25 -13.77
CA SER A 141 4.68 -10.24 -13.82
C SER A 141 5.22 -8.89 -14.29
N ARG A 142 4.43 -8.22 -15.10
CA ARG A 142 4.70 -6.86 -15.58
C ARG A 142 3.42 -6.06 -15.61
N LEU A 143 3.41 -4.91 -14.94
CA LEU A 143 2.32 -3.94 -15.10
C LEU A 143 2.26 -3.43 -16.54
N VAL A 144 1.05 -3.38 -17.12
CA VAL A 144 0.84 -2.96 -18.51
C VAL A 144 -0.04 -1.74 -18.67
N LYS A 145 -0.99 -1.51 -17.76
CA LYS A 145 -1.84 -0.33 -17.79
C LYS A 145 -2.62 -0.12 -16.48
N GLU A 146 -3.01 1.12 -16.24
CA GLU A 146 -4.06 1.50 -15.30
C GLU A 146 -5.41 1.45 -16.01
N ILE A 147 -6.47 1.01 -15.31
CA ILE A 147 -7.84 0.98 -15.82
C ILE A 147 -8.80 1.67 -14.83
N GLN A 148 -9.91 2.16 -15.35
CA GLN A 148 -10.98 2.78 -14.54
C GLN A 148 -11.93 1.73 -13.97
#